data_41afd9faa69072f4b50a73adfc723da0
#
_entry.id   41afd9faa69072f4b50a73adfc723da0
#
_cell.length_a   1.000
_cell.length_b   1.000
_cell.length_c   1.000
_cell.angle_alpha   90.00
_cell.angle_beta   90.00
_cell.angle_gamma   90.00
#
_symmetry.space_group_name_H-M   'P 1'
#
loop_
_entity.id
_entity.type
_entity.pdbx_description
1 polymer ?
#
loop_
_entity_poly.entity_id
_entity_poly.type
_entity_poly.pdbx_seq_one_letter_code
_entity_poly.pdbx_strand_id
1 'polypeptide(L)'
;MNRWIAIILFLFSSYAGALQIPTHMQYNNYEFISSAPEGFYNYDMHITWHKEPDVSKVGFYAQFGFDFQAGTGGYTGLQQDSTQGKKAIFSIWDIGNAQTAFPVASNCRRFGHEGTGTMCLLPFQWKAGHEYKMRVWRLADSSNGSTEKWGGWVIDYVTGEETLIGVIEVNNSNGYRGYGGLIGTSAGVSEFYSSGNPA
;
A
#
# COMPACT_ATOMS: atom_id res chain seq x y z
N MET A 1 55.29 -18.52 -53.76
CA MET A 1 53.96 -18.92 -53.28
C MET A 1 53.66 -18.19 -51.93
N ASN A 2 53.06 -17.02 -51.97
CA ASN A 2 52.73 -16.21 -50.78
C ASN A 2 51.30 -16.46 -50.40
N ARG A 3 51.10 -17.07 -49.24
CA ARG A 3 49.78 -17.27 -48.63
C ARG A 3 49.45 -16.06 -47.73
N TRP A 4 48.48 -15.25 -48.16
CA TRP A 4 47.91 -14.20 -47.33
C TRP A 4 46.89 -14.85 -46.36
N ILE A 5 47.12 -14.72 -45.05
CA ILE A 5 46.17 -15.09 -44.02
C ILE A 5 45.34 -13.85 -43.73
N ALA A 6 44.08 -13.87 -44.12
CA ALA A 6 43.11 -12.84 -43.74
C ALA A 6 42.64 -13.08 -42.31
N ILE A 7 43.00 -12.20 -41.39
CA ILE A 7 42.48 -12.21 -40.04
C ILE A 7 41.15 -11.46 -40.07
N ILE A 8 40.04 -12.20 -39.90
CA ILE A 8 38.70 -11.61 -39.76
C ILE A 8 38.54 -11.26 -38.27
N LEU A 9 38.60 -9.96 -37.93
CA LEU A 9 38.23 -9.44 -36.61
C LEU A 9 36.69 -9.43 -36.49
N PHE A 10 36.16 -10.33 -35.72
CA PHE A 10 34.77 -10.22 -35.27
C PHE A 10 34.68 -9.16 -34.17
N LEU A 11 34.20 -7.99 -34.53
CA LEU A 11 33.76 -6.99 -33.55
C LEU A 11 32.43 -7.43 -32.93
N PHE A 12 32.51 -8.06 -31.76
CA PHE A 12 31.33 -8.22 -30.90
C PHE A 12 30.96 -6.84 -30.33
N SER A 13 30.05 -6.16 -30.98
CA SER A 13 29.36 -5.05 -30.36
C SER A 13 28.42 -5.63 -29.25
N SER A 14 28.88 -5.63 -28.01
CA SER A 14 28.04 -5.84 -26.87
C SER A 14 27.04 -4.68 -26.81
N TYR A 15 25.84 -4.91 -27.28
CA TYR A 15 24.67 -4.09 -26.90
C TYR A 15 24.45 -4.27 -25.41
N ALA A 16 25.02 -3.38 -24.61
CA ALA A 16 24.54 -3.13 -23.28
C ALA A 16 23.18 -2.45 -23.43
N GLY A 17 22.13 -3.25 -23.66
CA GLY A 17 20.78 -2.77 -23.51
C GLY A 17 20.63 -2.31 -22.06
N ALA A 18 20.49 -0.99 -21.86
CA ALA A 18 20.09 -0.47 -20.56
C ALA A 18 18.81 -1.22 -20.17
N LEU A 19 18.87 -1.93 -19.04
CA LEU A 19 17.67 -2.54 -18.46
C LEU A 19 16.73 -1.36 -18.18
N GLN A 20 15.79 -1.14 -19.06
CA GLN A 20 14.72 -0.21 -18.80
C GLN A 20 13.87 -0.89 -17.72
N ILE A 21 14.01 -0.45 -16.46
CA ILE A 21 13.13 -0.86 -15.38
C ILE A 21 11.77 -0.23 -15.71
N PRO A 22 10.77 -0.99 -16.17
CA PRO A 22 9.57 -0.40 -16.77
C PRO A 22 8.57 0.10 -15.76
N THR A 23 8.82 -0.07 -14.45
CA THR A 23 7.84 0.25 -13.43
C THR A 23 8.47 1.05 -12.31
N HIS A 24 7.82 2.14 -11.96
CA HIS A 24 8.09 2.90 -10.75
C HIS A 24 7.65 2.13 -9.47
N MET A 25 7.16 0.92 -9.64
CA MET A 25 6.60 0.06 -8.57
C MET A 25 7.35 -1.25 -8.45
N GLN A 26 7.59 -1.67 -7.22
CA GLN A 26 8.09 -3.00 -6.88
C GLN A 26 7.07 -3.68 -5.97
N TYR A 27 6.72 -4.93 -6.31
CA TYR A 27 5.77 -5.74 -5.57
C TYR A 27 6.46 -6.88 -4.83
N ASN A 28 6.02 -7.15 -3.59
CA ASN A 28 6.33 -8.36 -2.84
C ASN A 28 5.00 -8.97 -2.41
N ASN A 29 4.71 -10.18 -2.88
CA ASN A 29 3.48 -10.88 -2.52
C ASN A 29 3.72 -11.72 -1.26
N TYR A 30 2.75 -11.70 -0.37
CA TYR A 30 2.72 -12.46 0.87
C TYR A 30 1.49 -13.35 0.89
N GLU A 31 1.66 -14.58 1.37
CA GLU A 31 0.58 -15.53 1.57
C GLU A 31 0.65 -16.04 3.00
N PHE A 32 -0.48 -15.99 3.71
CA PHE A 32 -0.56 -16.57 5.04
C PHE A 32 -0.73 -18.07 4.95
N ILE A 33 0.05 -18.81 5.74
CA ILE A 33 0.03 -20.29 5.77
C ILE A 33 -1.18 -20.88 6.49
N SER A 34 -2.03 -20.04 7.09
CA SER A 34 -3.29 -20.45 7.69
C SER A 34 -4.47 -19.77 6.99
N SER A 35 -5.60 -20.47 6.93
CA SER A 35 -6.86 -19.95 6.40
C SER A 35 -7.83 -19.72 7.53
N ALA A 36 -8.58 -18.62 7.47
CA ALA A 36 -9.74 -18.37 8.32
C ALA A 36 -10.98 -18.36 7.41
N PRO A 37 -11.94 -19.29 7.56
CA PRO A 37 -13.13 -19.32 6.69
C PRO A 37 -13.95 -18.02 6.74
N GLU A 38 -13.94 -17.32 7.87
CA GLU A 38 -14.60 -16.02 8.07
C GLU A 38 -13.68 -14.83 7.74
N GLY A 39 -12.46 -15.09 7.23
CA GLY A 39 -11.41 -14.10 7.05
C GLY A 39 -10.72 -13.70 8.34
N PHE A 40 -9.69 -12.88 8.22
CA PHE A 40 -8.95 -12.31 9.36
C PHE A 40 -9.54 -10.98 9.76
N TYR A 41 -9.49 -10.66 11.05
CA TYR A 41 -10.01 -9.41 11.61
C TYR A 41 -8.92 -8.44 12.01
N ASN A 42 -7.68 -8.88 11.90
CA ASN A 42 -6.48 -8.10 12.15
C ASN A 42 -5.41 -8.49 11.13
N TYR A 43 -4.68 -7.49 10.68
CA TYR A 43 -3.59 -7.62 9.74
C TYR A 43 -2.46 -6.69 10.15
N ASP A 44 -1.31 -7.26 10.52
CA ASP A 44 -0.13 -6.52 10.94
C ASP A 44 1.02 -6.77 9.96
N MET A 45 1.56 -5.71 9.39
CA MET A 45 2.73 -5.77 8.51
C MET A 45 3.82 -4.83 9.00
N HIS A 46 5.06 -5.29 8.90
CA HIS A 46 6.23 -4.56 9.37
C HIS A 46 6.99 -3.91 8.22
N ILE A 47 7.46 -2.70 8.45
CA ILE A 47 8.29 -1.96 7.52
C ILE A 47 9.47 -1.30 8.25
N THR A 48 10.66 -1.42 7.69
CA THR A 48 11.86 -0.71 8.14
C THR A 48 12.45 0.05 6.97
N TRP A 49 12.62 1.34 7.15
CA TRP A 49 13.33 2.19 6.21
C TRP A 49 14.79 2.26 6.62
N HIS A 50 15.70 1.71 5.83
CA HIS A 50 17.13 1.80 6.12
C HIS A 50 17.72 3.17 5.79
N LYS A 51 17.10 3.88 4.84
CA LYS A 51 17.51 5.21 4.40
C LYS A 51 16.29 6.01 3.96
N GLU A 52 16.28 7.30 4.24
CA GLU A 52 15.25 8.20 3.73
C GLU A 52 15.38 8.34 2.21
N PRO A 53 14.27 8.24 1.45
CA PRO A 53 14.29 8.46 0.01
C PRO A 53 14.58 9.92 -0.33
N ASP A 54 15.23 10.16 -1.46
CA ASP A 54 15.34 11.49 -2.04
C ASP A 54 14.04 11.83 -2.77
N VAL A 55 13.23 12.67 -2.14
CA VAL A 55 11.93 13.13 -2.67
C VAL A 55 11.98 14.52 -3.28
N SER A 56 13.16 15.04 -3.61
CA SER A 56 13.31 16.37 -4.21
C SER A 56 12.60 16.51 -5.57
N LYS A 57 12.42 15.40 -6.30
CA LYS A 57 11.80 15.35 -7.63
C LYS A 57 10.59 14.44 -7.72
N VAL A 58 10.47 13.49 -6.82
CA VAL A 58 9.43 12.45 -6.83
C VAL A 58 8.92 12.23 -5.43
N GLY A 59 7.66 11.82 -5.30
CA GLY A 59 7.16 11.24 -4.08
C GLY A 59 7.57 9.77 -3.98
N PHE A 60 7.59 9.26 -2.77
CA PHE A 60 7.85 7.85 -2.51
C PHE A 60 6.87 7.33 -1.48
N TYR A 61 6.39 6.12 -1.69
CA TYR A 61 5.67 5.40 -0.69
C TYR A 61 5.88 3.89 -0.65
N ALA A 62 5.81 3.32 0.54
CA ALA A 62 5.75 1.90 0.77
C ALA A 62 4.45 1.59 1.47
N GLN A 63 3.70 0.70 0.88
CA GLN A 63 2.37 0.30 1.31
C GLN A 63 2.23 -1.20 1.35
N PHE A 64 1.25 -1.65 2.12
CA PHE A 64 0.77 -3.02 2.14
C PHE A 64 -0.67 -3.03 1.68
N GLY A 65 -0.93 -3.72 0.56
CA GLY A 65 -2.27 -4.01 0.09
C GLY A 65 -2.88 -5.13 0.91
N PHE A 66 -4.18 -5.12 1.06
CA PHE A 66 -4.98 -6.17 1.65
C PHE A 66 -6.30 -6.29 0.90
N ASP A 67 -6.87 -7.49 0.90
CA ASP A 67 -8.14 -7.76 0.23
C ASP A 67 -9.17 -8.29 1.22
N PHE A 68 -10.44 -8.02 0.94
CA PHE A 68 -11.60 -8.49 1.68
C PHE A 68 -12.31 -9.63 0.93
N GLN A 69 -13.05 -10.44 1.65
CA GLN A 69 -13.86 -11.52 1.08
C GLN A 69 -14.89 -11.02 0.06
N ALA A 70 -15.36 -9.79 0.18
CA ALA A 70 -16.32 -9.18 -0.74
C ALA A 70 -15.74 -8.82 -2.13
N GLY A 71 -14.44 -9.04 -2.37
CA GLY A 71 -13.79 -8.85 -3.67
C GLY A 71 -13.31 -7.42 -3.93
N THR A 72 -13.03 -6.67 -2.88
CA THR A 72 -12.33 -5.38 -2.91
C THR A 72 -11.25 -5.39 -1.86
N GLY A 73 -10.44 -4.34 -1.81
CA GLY A 73 -9.33 -4.25 -0.86
C GLY A 73 -9.04 -2.85 -0.40
N GLY A 74 -7.84 -2.67 0.07
CA GLY A 74 -7.31 -1.41 0.52
C GLY A 74 -5.80 -1.47 0.66
N TYR A 75 -5.23 -0.42 1.19
CA TYR A 75 -3.82 -0.37 1.51
C TYR A 75 -3.55 0.52 2.72
N THR A 76 -2.44 0.25 3.39
CA THR A 76 -1.90 1.06 4.46
C THR A 76 -0.38 1.17 4.31
N GLY A 77 0.21 2.28 4.74
CA GLY A 77 1.65 2.47 4.59
C GLY A 77 2.16 3.83 4.98
N LEU A 78 3.43 4.06 4.67
CA LEU A 78 4.15 5.31 4.93
C LEU A 78 4.57 5.93 3.60
N GLN A 79 4.39 7.24 3.48
CA GLN A 79 4.75 7.98 2.28
C GLN A 79 5.46 9.30 2.60
N GLN A 80 6.18 9.82 1.61
CA GLN A 80 6.82 11.11 1.67
C GLN A 80 6.84 11.77 0.29
N ASP A 81 6.54 13.04 0.23
CA ASP A 81 6.72 13.88 -0.97
C ASP A 81 7.28 15.26 -0.59
N SER A 82 7.77 15.99 -1.60
CA SER A 82 8.39 17.32 -1.40
C SER A 82 7.41 18.40 -0.97
N THR A 83 6.10 18.20 -1.19
CA THR A 83 5.07 19.22 -0.97
C THR A 83 4.31 19.03 0.34
N GLN A 84 4.02 17.79 0.69
CA GLN A 84 3.19 17.46 1.86
C GLN A 84 3.97 16.75 2.97
N GLY A 85 5.27 16.45 2.75
CA GLY A 85 6.13 15.82 3.74
C GLY A 85 5.80 14.36 4.02
N LYS A 86 6.13 13.90 5.22
CA LYS A 86 5.95 12.53 5.68
C LYS A 86 4.53 12.29 6.21
N LYS A 87 3.94 11.17 5.81
CA LYS A 87 2.56 10.79 6.17
C LYS A 87 2.43 9.29 6.39
N ALA A 88 1.42 8.91 7.15
CA ALA A 88 0.84 7.57 7.18
C ALA A 88 -0.51 7.60 6.45
N ILE A 89 -0.83 6.51 5.75
CA ILE A 89 -2.05 6.37 4.94
C ILE A 89 -2.78 5.07 5.29
N PHE A 90 -4.10 5.13 5.26
CA PHE A 90 -4.99 3.99 5.32
C PHE A 90 -6.15 4.22 4.35
N SER A 91 -6.39 3.28 3.43
CA SER A 91 -7.39 3.41 2.37
C SER A 91 -8.18 2.13 2.19
N ILE A 92 -9.47 2.25 1.83
CA ILE A 92 -10.33 1.15 1.41
C ILE A 92 -11.08 1.58 0.15
N TRP A 93 -11.05 0.73 -0.90
CA TRP A 93 -11.79 0.96 -2.13
C TRP A 93 -13.27 0.59 -1.97
N ASP A 94 -14.09 1.23 -2.80
CA ASP A 94 -15.48 0.86 -2.98
C ASP A 94 -15.62 -0.48 -3.72
N ILE A 95 -16.79 -1.08 -3.64
CA ILE A 95 -17.17 -2.24 -4.45
C ILE A 95 -17.88 -1.78 -5.69
N GLY A 96 -17.29 -2.06 -6.86
CA GLY A 96 -17.85 -1.65 -8.15
C GLY A 96 -17.98 -0.14 -8.28
N ASN A 97 -19.15 0.32 -8.76
CA ASN A 97 -19.45 1.75 -8.96
C ASN A 97 -20.27 2.37 -7.83
N ALA A 98 -20.57 1.60 -6.78
CA ALA A 98 -21.36 2.10 -5.65
C ALA A 98 -20.44 2.69 -4.57
N GLN A 99 -20.88 3.76 -3.93
CA GLN A 99 -20.19 4.27 -2.75
C GLN A 99 -20.48 3.34 -1.57
N THR A 100 -19.49 2.57 -1.14
CA THR A 100 -19.62 1.55 -0.10
C THR A 100 -18.61 1.71 1.05
N ALA A 101 -17.58 2.56 0.89
CA ALA A 101 -16.62 2.94 1.92
C ALA A 101 -16.79 4.42 2.31
N PHE A 102 -16.93 4.72 3.60
CA PHE A 102 -17.28 6.05 4.11
C PHE A 102 -16.25 6.55 5.13
N PRO A 103 -15.86 7.84 5.08
CA PRO A 103 -14.99 8.42 6.09
C PRO A 103 -15.71 8.57 7.43
N VAL A 104 -15.05 8.16 8.53
CA VAL A 104 -15.52 8.34 9.90
C VAL A 104 -14.73 9.44 10.62
N ALA A 105 -13.41 9.46 10.45
CA ALA A 105 -12.55 10.46 11.07
C ALA A 105 -12.40 11.70 10.17
N SER A 106 -12.13 12.86 10.77
CA SER A 106 -12.01 14.15 10.07
C SER A 106 -10.85 14.25 9.09
N ASN A 107 -9.81 13.42 9.26
CA ASN A 107 -8.68 13.30 8.35
C ASN A 107 -8.90 12.26 7.24
N CYS A 108 -10.08 11.67 7.17
CA CYS A 108 -10.50 10.77 6.12
C CYS A 108 -11.36 11.50 5.08
N ARG A 109 -11.18 11.16 3.80
CA ARG A 109 -11.94 11.75 2.68
C ARG A 109 -12.13 10.74 1.55
N ARG A 110 -13.07 11.02 0.69
CA ARG A 110 -13.29 10.28 -0.56
C ARG A 110 -12.15 10.56 -1.55
N PHE A 111 -11.82 9.56 -2.35
CA PHE A 111 -10.94 9.69 -3.51
C PHE A 111 -11.59 9.09 -4.77
N GLY A 112 -11.08 9.44 -5.97
CA GLY A 112 -11.68 9.02 -7.25
C GLY A 112 -10.72 9.00 -8.44
N HIS A 113 -9.42 8.82 -8.20
CA HIS A 113 -8.40 8.85 -9.26
C HIS A 113 -7.77 7.49 -9.58
N GLU A 114 -7.85 6.53 -8.66
CA GLU A 114 -7.39 5.13 -8.81
C GLU A 114 -8.56 4.15 -8.61
N GLY A 115 -9.72 4.46 -9.15
CA GLY A 115 -11.00 3.91 -8.72
C GLY A 115 -11.61 4.85 -7.69
N THR A 116 -12.63 4.39 -6.95
CA THR A 116 -13.27 5.16 -5.89
C THR A 116 -13.12 4.48 -4.54
N GLY A 117 -13.11 5.27 -3.48
CA GLY A 117 -12.95 4.76 -2.12
C GLY A 117 -12.83 5.86 -1.08
N THR A 118 -12.39 5.48 0.09
CA THR A 118 -12.07 6.39 1.19
C THR A 118 -10.63 6.23 1.63
N MET A 119 -9.91 7.34 1.81
CA MET A 119 -8.56 7.39 2.37
C MET A 119 -8.52 8.24 3.63
N CYS A 120 -7.67 7.85 4.57
CA CYS A 120 -7.28 8.62 5.73
C CYS A 120 -5.79 8.96 5.61
N LEU A 121 -5.44 10.24 5.74
CA LEU A 121 -4.07 10.73 5.70
C LEU A 121 -3.72 11.39 7.02
N LEU A 122 -2.60 10.99 7.60
CA LEU A 122 -2.10 11.54 8.85
C LEU A 122 -0.67 12.05 8.67
N PRO A 123 -0.35 13.33 8.93
CA PRO A 123 1.02 13.77 9.06
C PRO A 123 1.75 12.92 10.11
N PHE A 124 2.79 12.21 9.71
CA PHE A 124 3.51 11.28 10.58
C PHE A 124 5.00 11.30 10.27
N GLN A 125 5.81 11.77 11.23
CA GLN A 125 7.25 11.99 11.04
C GLN A 125 8.07 10.71 11.27
N TRP A 126 7.87 9.71 10.41
CA TRP A 126 8.64 8.48 10.46
C TRP A 126 10.14 8.74 10.19
N LYS A 127 11.00 7.87 10.71
CA LYS A 127 12.46 8.00 10.68
C LYS A 127 13.10 6.76 10.07
N ALA A 128 14.16 6.96 9.30
CA ALA A 128 15.01 5.86 8.88
C ALA A 128 15.66 5.18 10.10
N GLY A 129 15.79 3.87 10.04
CA GLY A 129 16.31 3.04 11.13
C GLY A 129 15.27 2.61 12.16
N HIS A 130 14.05 3.17 12.14
CA HIS A 130 12.95 2.67 12.95
C HIS A 130 12.19 1.55 12.24
N GLU A 131 11.74 0.58 12.98
CA GLU A 131 10.79 -0.43 12.55
C GLU A 131 9.38 0.06 12.90
N TYR A 132 8.50 0.02 11.91
CA TYR A 132 7.10 0.37 12.05
C TYR A 132 6.22 -0.83 11.76
N LYS A 133 5.14 -0.97 12.51
CA LYS A 133 4.07 -1.90 12.20
C LYS A 133 2.87 -1.12 11.68
N MET A 134 2.43 -1.46 10.47
CA MET A 134 1.16 -1.02 9.92
C MET A 134 0.10 -2.03 10.31
N ARG A 135 -0.95 -1.59 10.99
CA ARG A 135 -2.04 -2.44 11.45
C ARG A 135 -3.34 -2.05 10.78
N VAL A 136 -4.06 -3.04 10.27
CA VAL A 136 -5.47 -2.92 9.89
C VAL A 136 -6.29 -3.81 10.82
N TRP A 137 -7.33 -3.25 11.44
CA TRP A 137 -8.12 -3.97 12.44
C TRP A 137 -9.60 -3.67 12.30
N ARG A 138 -10.42 -4.74 12.34
CA ARG A 138 -11.87 -4.62 12.43
C ARG A 138 -12.26 -4.11 13.81
N LEU A 139 -12.97 -3.01 13.85
CA LEU A 139 -13.54 -2.44 15.06
C LEU A 139 -14.91 -3.07 15.39
N ALA A 140 -15.45 -2.74 16.55
CA ALA A 140 -16.77 -3.19 16.93
C ALA A 140 -17.81 -2.77 15.88
N ASP A 141 -18.77 -3.64 15.65
CA ASP A 141 -19.84 -3.47 14.68
C ASP A 141 -20.67 -2.22 14.90
N SER A 142 -21.21 -1.71 13.82
CA SER A 142 -22.30 -0.74 13.92
C SER A 142 -23.52 -1.36 14.61
N SER A 143 -24.24 -0.57 15.36
CA SER A 143 -25.38 -1.02 16.15
C SER A 143 -26.53 -1.63 15.33
N ASN A 144 -26.61 -1.35 14.03
CA ASN A 144 -27.67 -1.84 13.13
C ASN A 144 -27.27 -3.07 12.28
N GLY A 145 -26.03 -3.56 12.39
CA GLY A 145 -25.54 -4.72 11.65
C GLY A 145 -25.44 -4.54 10.13
N SER A 146 -25.62 -3.31 9.62
CA SER A 146 -25.57 -3.02 8.18
C SER A 146 -24.20 -2.51 7.72
N THR A 147 -23.31 -2.21 8.64
CA THR A 147 -21.96 -1.68 8.36
C THR A 147 -20.93 -2.32 9.28
N GLU A 148 -19.68 -2.21 8.90
CA GLU A 148 -18.51 -2.54 9.73
C GLU A 148 -17.52 -1.38 9.71
N LYS A 149 -16.73 -1.25 10.77
CA LYS A 149 -15.66 -0.24 10.86
C LYS A 149 -14.31 -0.91 10.89
N TRP A 150 -13.42 -0.37 10.08
CA TRP A 150 -12.03 -0.75 10.03
C TRP A 150 -11.14 0.44 10.38
N GLY A 151 -10.17 0.20 11.22
CA GLY A 151 -9.17 1.19 11.58
C GLY A 151 -7.81 0.84 11.01
N GLY A 152 -7.01 1.87 10.72
CA GLY A 152 -5.60 1.75 10.37
C GLY A 152 -4.74 2.43 11.43
N TRP A 153 -3.65 1.78 11.85
CA TRP A 153 -2.68 2.32 12.82
C TRP A 153 -1.26 2.19 12.29
N VAL A 154 -0.41 3.06 12.78
CA VAL A 154 1.04 2.93 12.72
C VAL A 154 1.59 2.81 14.15
N ILE A 155 2.47 1.84 14.37
CA ILE A 155 3.11 1.58 15.66
C ILE A 155 4.62 1.67 15.43
N ASP A 156 5.27 2.58 16.14
CA ASP A 156 6.73 2.72 16.14
C ASP A 156 7.32 1.77 17.19
N TYR A 157 8.05 0.74 16.75
CA TYR A 157 8.65 -0.24 17.67
C TYR A 157 9.82 0.30 18.50
N VAL A 158 10.43 1.41 18.08
CA VAL A 158 11.53 2.02 18.85
C VAL A 158 10.99 2.83 20.02
N THR A 159 9.89 3.54 19.82
CA THR A 159 9.28 4.39 20.86
C THR A 159 8.13 3.70 21.61
N GLY A 160 7.53 2.67 21.01
CA GLY A 160 6.31 2.02 21.50
C GLY A 160 5.04 2.84 21.27
N GLU A 161 5.13 3.94 20.52
CA GLU A 161 3.98 4.80 20.23
C GLU A 161 3.06 4.13 19.21
N GLU A 162 1.76 4.05 19.54
CA GLU A 162 0.70 3.59 18.65
C GLU A 162 -0.18 4.78 18.25
N THR A 163 -0.25 5.05 16.95
CA THR A 163 -0.97 6.19 16.40
C THR A 163 -2.06 5.73 15.44
N LEU A 164 -3.32 6.13 15.70
CA LEU A 164 -4.44 5.88 14.79
C LEU A 164 -4.31 6.75 13.55
N ILE A 165 -4.25 6.13 12.37
CA ILE A 165 -4.26 6.84 11.08
C ILE A 165 -5.68 7.30 10.76
N GLY A 166 -6.67 6.41 10.93
CA GLY A 166 -8.07 6.76 10.71
C GLY A 166 -9.00 5.56 10.77
N VAL A 167 -10.29 5.84 10.61
CA VAL A 167 -11.36 4.85 10.61
C VAL A 167 -12.23 5.02 9.38
N ILE A 168 -12.50 3.92 8.70
CA ILE A 168 -13.38 3.83 7.52
C ILE A 168 -14.52 2.87 7.84
N GLU A 169 -15.74 3.29 7.54
CA GLU A 169 -16.94 2.46 7.66
C GLU A 169 -17.28 1.88 6.29
N VAL A 170 -17.63 0.59 6.23
CA VAL A 170 -18.00 -0.11 5.00
C VAL A 170 -19.37 -0.74 5.12
N ASN A 171 -20.17 -0.64 4.06
CA ASN A 171 -21.50 -1.24 3.99
C ASN A 171 -21.43 -2.76 3.75
N ASN A 172 -22.48 -3.49 4.16
CA ASN A 172 -22.68 -4.88 3.78
C ASN A 172 -22.69 -5.01 2.25
N SER A 173 -21.91 -5.93 1.73
CA SER A 173 -21.72 -6.06 0.28
C SER A 173 -21.43 -7.51 -0.12
N ASN A 174 -21.92 -7.92 -1.29
CA ASN A 174 -21.68 -9.24 -1.89
C ASN A 174 -22.03 -10.42 -0.95
N GLY A 175 -23.05 -10.27 -0.11
CA GLY A 175 -23.48 -11.29 0.85
C GLY A 175 -22.68 -11.33 2.16
N TYR A 176 -21.68 -10.48 2.31
CA TYR A 176 -20.90 -10.33 3.54
C TYR A 176 -21.42 -9.19 4.39
N ARG A 177 -21.25 -9.33 5.69
CA ARG A 177 -21.39 -8.21 6.62
C ARG A 177 -20.21 -7.28 6.45
N GLY A 178 -20.44 -5.99 6.27
CA GLY A 178 -19.41 -5.09 5.80
C GLY A 178 -18.81 -5.62 4.49
N TYR A 179 -17.50 -5.79 4.46
CA TYR A 179 -16.79 -6.43 3.35
C TYR A 179 -16.34 -7.87 3.67
N GLY A 180 -16.79 -8.43 4.78
CA GLY A 180 -16.25 -9.69 5.32
C GLY A 180 -14.89 -9.50 5.96
N GLY A 181 -14.24 -10.61 6.33
CA GLY A 181 -12.87 -10.58 6.84
C GLY A 181 -11.83 -10.36 5.75
N LEU A 182 -10.61 -10.07 6.14
CA LEU A 182 -9.45 -9.99 5.26
C LEU A 182 -9.08 -11.40 4.76
N ILE A 183 -8.71 -11.52 3.49
CA ILE A 183 -8.25 -12.80 2.94
C ILE A 183 -6.74 -12.98 3.17
N GLY A 184 -6.26 -14.23 3.07
CA GLY A 184 -4.92 -14.63 3.47
C GLY A 184 -3.80 -14.24 2.50
N THR A 185 -4.04 -13.35 1.53
CA THR A 185 -3.02 -12.84 0.60
C THR A 185 -2.86 -11.34 0.75
N SER A 186 -1.64 -10.86 0.51
CA SER A 186 -1.33 -9.45 0.56
C SER A 186 -0.15 -9.12 -0.35
N ALA A 187 -0.02 -7.86 -0.71
CA ALA A 187 1.13 -7.36 -1.47
C ALA A 187 1.78 -6.18 -0.76
N GLY A 188 3.09 -6.25 -0.56
CA GLY A 188 3.90 -5.07 -0.26
C GLY A 188 4.25 -4.36 -1.57
N VAL A 189 4.10 -3.06 -1.61
CA VAL A 189 4.39 -2.23 -2.78
C VAL A 189 5.31 -1.08 -2.39
N SER A 190 6.38 -0.90 -3.14
CA SER A 190 7.21 0.31 -3.08
C SER A 190 7.06 1.07 -4.37
N GLU A 191 6.70 2.33 -4.30
CA GLU A 191 6.39 3.17 -5.46
C GLU A 191 7.11 4.51 -5.40
N PHE A 192 7.63 4.93 -6.56
CA PHE A 192 8.05 6.30 -6.82
C PHE A 192 7.03 6.97 -7.72
N TYR A 193 6.48 8.10 -7.31
CA TYR A 193 5.50 8.86 -8.09
C TYR A 193 5.95 10.32 -8.28
N SER A 194 5.52 10.96 -9.37
CA SER A 194 5.89 12.36 -9.62
C SER A 194 5.12 13.29 -8.66
N SER A 195 5.83 14.23 -8.03
CA SER A 195 5.30 15.19 -7.05
C SER A 195 4.30 16.21 -7.61
N GLY A 196 3.69 15.94 -8.75
CA GLY A 196 2.68 16.81 -9.38
C GLY A 196 1.35 16.12 -9.66
N ASN A 197 1.27 14.82 -9.42
CA ASN A 197 0.05 14.05 -9.60
C ASN A 197 -0.15 13.21 -8.33
N PRO A 198 -1.01 13.63 -7.41
CA PRO A 198 -1.34 12.77 -6.28
C PRO A 198 -2.01 11.52 -6.85
N ALA A 199 -1.43 10.37 -6.57
CA ALA A 199 -2.06 9.09 -6.80
C ALA A 199 -3.37 9.01 -6.05
#